data_979f759cd0f912a835e3d9079c9dac2a
#
_entry.id   979f759cd0f912a835e3d9079c9dac2a
#
_cell.length_a   1.000
_cell.length_b   1.000
_cell.length_c   1.000
_cell.angle_alpha   90.00
_cell.angle_beta   90.00
_cell.angle_gamma   90.00
#
_symmetry.space_group_name_H-M   'P 1'
#
loop_
_entity.id
_entity.type
_entity.pdbx_description
1 polymer ?
#
loop_
_entity_poly.entity_id
_entity_poly.type
_entity_poly.pdbx_seq_one_letter_code
_entity_poly.pdbx_strand_id
1 'polypeptide(L)'
;MAVVPGDADRRAANRALLEHVISLYGTDRAAELADCYTPDWILELPFSDPPRRLVGNAQVLEYLASRLGTFVFTLSLTAIHECLEPDLLVAEYESDGHVAHTGKPYRNTYIAVWRFRDGKVCGVKEFPNPMVAAEALIPGPLDGWEGDDLSDDEEE
;
A
#
# COMPACT_ATOMS: atom_id res chain seq x y z
N MET A 1 -3.53 -28.48 -18.06
CA MET A 1 -3.44 -27.35 -19.00
C MET A 1 -1.95 -27.13 -19.27
N ALA A 2 -1.51 -27.29 -20.51
CA ALA A 2 -0.09 -27.10 -20.84
C ALA A 2 0.22 -25.58 -20.77
N VAL A 3 1.21 -25.20 -19.98
CA VAL A 3 1.72 -23.83 -19.95
C VAL A 3 2.42 -23.58 -21.30
N VAL A 4 2.00 -22.55 -22.00
CA VAL A 4 2.66 -22.14 -23.26
C VAL A 4 4.08 -21.67 -22.92
N PRO A 5 5.13 -22.10 -23.64
CA PRO A 5 6.51 -21.74 -23.28
C PRO A 5 6.79 -20.24 -23.06
N GLY A 6 6.04 -19.36 -23.72
CA GLY A 6 6.12 -17.89 -23.50
C GLY A 6 5.49 -17.38 -22.20
N ASP A 7 4.67 -18.17 -21.53
CA ASP A 7 4.00 -17.77 -20.29
C ASP A 7 4.93 -17.84 -19.08
N ALA A 8 5.88 -18.77 -19.07
CA ALA A 8 6.84 -18.91 -17.98
C ALA A 8 7.75 -17.67 -17.87
N ASP A 9 8.26 -17.18 -19.01
CA ASP A 9 9.09 -15.98 -19.06
C ASP A 9 8.31 -14.74 -18.66
N ARG A 10 7.06 -14.62 -19.13
CA ARG A 10 6.16 -13.52 -18.78
C ARG A 10 5.84 -13.51 -17.29
N ARG A 11 5.53 -14.66 -16.70
CA ARG A 11 5.27 -14.79 -15.26
C ARG A 11 6.50 -14.40 -14.44
N ALA A 12 7.68 -14.83 -14.83
CA ALA A 12 8.93 -14.50 -14.18
C ALA A 12 9.22 -12.99 -14.26
N ALA A 13 8.99 -12.36 -15.42
CA ALA A 13 9.17 -10.93 -15.62
C ALA A 13 8.18 -10.11 -14.77
N ASN A 14 6.90 -10.50 -14.74
CA ASN A 14 5.87 -9.83 -13.94
C ASN A 14 6.18 -9.95 -12.44
N ARG A 15 6.62 -11.11 -11.99
CA ARG A 15 7.05 -11.33 -10.61
C ARG A 15 8.23 -10.44 -10.23
N ALA A 16 9.25 -10.38 -11.06
CA ALA A 16 10.42 -9.54 -10.83
C ALA A 16 10.05 -8.05 -10.79
N LEU A 17 9.15 -7.61 -11.66
CA LEU A 17 8.65 -6.24 -11.65
C LEU A 17 7.89 -5.93 -10.36
N LEU A 18 7.03 -6.82 -9.90
CA LEU A 18 6.29 -6.63 -8.64
C LEU A 18 7.25 -6.53 -7.44
N GLU A 19 8.21 -7.41 -7.35
CA GLU A 19 9.26 -7.37 -6.30
C GLU A 19 10.01 -6.04 -6.33
N HIS A 20 10.36 -5.57 -7.51
CA HIS A 20 11.03 -4.29 -7.72
C HIS A 20 10.16 -3.11 -7.27
N VAL A 21 8.91 -3.06 -7.73
CA VAL A 21 7.94 -2.01 -7.36
C VAL A 21 7.77 -1.91 -5.84
N ILE A 22 7.52 -3.02 -5.17
CA ILE A 22 7.35 -3.05 -3.72
C ILE A 22 8.61 -2.52 -3.00
N SER A 23 9.79 -2.85 -3.51
CA SER A 23 11.06 -2.41 -2.92
C SER A 23 11.32 -0.91 -3.03
N LEU A 24 10.67 -0.22 -3.96
CA LEU A 24 10.86 1.22 -4.22
C LEU A 24 10.00 2.13 -3.35
N TYR A 25 8.85 1.64 -2.88
CA TYR A 25 7.92 2.45 -2.08
C TYR A 25 8.57 2.95 -0.78
N GLY A 26 8.45 4.26 -0.54
CA GLY A 26 8.97 4.90 0.68
C GLY A 26 10.49 5.05 0.74
N THR A 27 11.20 4.77 -0.35
CA THR A 27 12.66 4.91 -0.45
C THR A 27 13.06 6.15 -1.23
N ASP A 28 14.35 6.49 -1.21
CA ASP A 28 14.96 7.55 -2.03
C ASP A 28 14.91 7.26 -3.54
N ARG A 29 14.64 6.00 -3.92
CA ARG A 29 14.48 5.55 -5.31
C ARG A 29 13.01 5.56 -5.80
N ALA A 30 12.09 6.12 -5.05
CA ALA A 30 10.66 6.11 -5.39
C ALA A 30 10.34 6.78 -6.75
N ALA A 31 11.20 7.67 -7.25
CA ALA A 31 11.05 8.26 -8.58
C ALA A 31 11.09 7.21 -9.71
N GLU A 32 11.76 6.09 -9.51
CA GLU A 32 11.82 4.99 -10.49
C GLU A 32 10.45 4.28 -10.66
N LEU A 33 9.51 4.47 -9.74
CA LEU A 33 8.15 3.92 -9.86
C LEU A 33 7.43 4.42 -11.12
N ALA A 34 7.72 5.62 -11.59
CA ALA A 34 7.07 6.20 -12.76
C ALA A 34 7.23 5.33 -14.02
N ASP A 35 8.38 4.65 -14.15
CA ASP A 35 8.67 3.78 -15.31
C ASP A 35 8.07 2.37 -15.18
N CYS A 36 7.55 2.03 -14.01
CA CYS A 36 7.01 0.69 -13.72
C CYS A 36 5.53 0.55 -14.10
N TYR A 37 4.82 1.66 -14.31
CA TYR A 37 3.38 1.70 -14.55
C TYR A 37 3.05 2.17 -15.96
N THR A 38 1.93 1.65 -16.51
CA THR A 38 1.37 2.20 -17.74
C THR A 38 0.74 3.57 -17.47
N PRO A 39 0.68 4.48 -18.47
CA PRO A 39 0.10 5.82 -18.25
C PRO A 39 -1.37 5.81 -17.82
N ASP A 40 -2.10 4.77 -18.18
CA ASP A 40 -3.54 4.58 -17.93
C ASP A 40 -3.86 3.62 -16.79
N TRP A 41 -2.88 3.30 -15.95
CA TRP A 41 -3.09 2.32 -14.88
C TRP A 41 -4.19 2.73 -13.90
N ILE A 42 -4.81 1.71 -13.30
CA ILE A 42 -5.95 1.87 -12.42
C ILE A 42 -5.59 1.41 -11.02
N LEU A 43 -5.85 2.25 -10.03
CA LEU A 43 -5.80 1.88 -8.63
C LEU A 43 -7.22 1.79 -8.07
N GLU A 44 -7.57 0.61 -7.56
CA GLU A 44 -8.84 0.37 -6.88
C GLU A 44 -8.61 0.13 -5.40
N LEU A 45 -9.39 0.78 -4.58
CA LEU A 45 -9.38 0.67 -3.11
C LEU A 45 -10.81 0.39 -2.63
N PRO A 46 -11.27 -0.87 -2.70
CA PRO A 46 -12.67 -1.22 -2.42
C PRO A 46 -13.09 -0.98 -0.97
N PHE A 47 -12.15 -1.01 -0.02
CA PHE A 47 -12.42 -0.82 1.41
C PHE A 47 -12.17 0.61 1.91
N SER A 48 -11.87 1.55 1.01
CA SER A 48 -11.92 2.97 1.39
C SER A 48 -13.38 3.40 1.59
N ASP A 49 -13.58 4.42 2.38
CA ASP A 49 -14.89 5.04 2.57
C ASP A 49 -14.86 6.51 2.07
N PRO A 50 -15.51 6.81 0.95
CA PRO A 50 -16.15 5.89 -0.01
C PRO A 50 -15.13 5.03 -0.78
N PRO A 51 -15.56 3.90 -1.40
CA PRO A 51 -14.70 3.11 -2.27
C PRO A 51 -14.12 3.97 -3.41
N ARG A 52 -12.84 3.75 -3.75
CA ARG A 52 -12.13 4.57 -4.74
C ARG A 52 -11.73 3.74 -5.94
N ARG A 53 -11.86 4.35 -7.11
CA ARG A 53 -11.31 3.88 -8.37
C ARG A 53 -10.67 5.05 -9.08
N LEU A 54 -9.35 5.03 -9.15
CA LEU A 54 -8.52 6.10 -9.71
C LEU A 54 -7.95 5.63 -11.05
N VAL A 55 -8.12 6.41 -12.10
CA VAL A 55 -7.74 6.06 -13.47
C VAL A 55 -6.68 7.01 -14.00
N GLY A 56 -5.54 6.45 -14.37
CA GLY A 56 -4.43 7.16 -14.97
C GLY A 56 -3.50 7.84 -13.98
N ASN A 57 -2.30 8.14 -14.47
CA ASN A 57 -1.20 8.68 -13.65
C ASN A 57 -1.61 9.93 -12.86
N ALA A 58 -2.32 10.87 -13.46
CA ALA A 58 -2.64 12.14 -12.82
C ALA A 58 -3.50 11.93 -11.55
N GLN A 59 -4.57 11.15 -11.66
CA GLN A 59 -5.46 10.87 -10.53
C GLN A 59 -4.77 10.06 -9.44
N VAL A 60 -4.01 9.03 -9.84
CA VAL A 60 -3.33 8.16 -8.89
C VAL A 60 -2.21 8.90 -8.17
N LEU A 61 -1.39 9.68 -8.87
CA LEU A 61 -0.30 10.44 -8.27
C LEU A 61 -0.82 11.51 -7.30
N GLU A 62 -1.91 12.19 -7.63
CA GLU A 62 -2.56 13.14 -6.72
C GLU A 62 -3.01 12.46 -5.41
N TYR A 63 -3.66 11.30 -5.53
CA TYR A 63 -4.08 10.52 -4.38
C TYR A 63 -2.89 10.04 -3.54
N LEU A 64 -1.87 9.46 -4.18
CA LEU A 64 -0.68 8.97 -3.49
C LEU A 64 0.08 10.10 -2.80
N ALA A 65 0.21 11.26 -3.44
CA ALA A 65 0.84 12.43 -2.83
C ALA A 65 0.10 12.88 -1.57
N SER A 66 -1.24 12.85 -1.57
CA SER A 66 -2.03 13.17 -0.38
C SER A 66 -1.81 12.16 0.76
N ARG A 67 -1.61 10.88 0.43
CA ARG A 67 -1.35 9.83 1.41
C ARG A 67 0.08 9.86 1.95
N LEU A 68 1.06 10.11 1.10
CA LEU A 68 2.47 10.24 1.50
C LEU A 68 2.70 11.46 2.39
N GLY A 69 1.84 12.48 2.33
CA GLY A 69 1.82 13.59 3.28
C GLY A 69 1.30 13.19 4.68
N THR A 70 0.59 12.07 4.77
CA THR A 70 -0.02 11.57 6.03
C THR A 70 0.79 10.42 6.63
N PHE A 71 1.20 9.47 5.82
CA PHE A 71 1.93 8.27 6.23
C PHE A 71 3.32 8.21 5.57
N VAL A 72 4.33 7.92 6.35
CA VAL A 72 5.68 7.63 5.86
C VAL A 72 5.99 6.18 6.18
N PHE A 73 6.15 5.34 5.16
CA PHE A 73 6.38 3.91 5.35
C PHE A 73 7.14 3.29 4.18
N THR A 74 7.77 2.15 4.45
CA THR A 74 8.30 1.23 3.45
C THR A 74 7.43 -0.02 3.39
N LEU A 75 7.51 -0.75 2.28
CA LEU A 75 6.77 -1.99 2.07
C LEU A 75 7.72 -3.19 2.04
N SER A 76 7.24 -4.30 2.58
CA SER A 76 7.93 -5.59 2.54
C SER A 76 6.99 -6.66 2.01
N LEU A 77 7.41 -7.31 0.93
CA LEU A 77 6.66 -8.40 0.31
C LEU A 77 6.73 -9.66 1.19
N THR A 78 5.59 -10.26 1.49
CA THR A 78 5.49 -11.48 2.30
C THR A 78 5.11 -12.71 1.49
N ALA A 79 4.30 -12.56 0.43
CA ALA A 79 3.92 -13.67 -0.46
C ALA A 79 3.52 -13.17 -1.85
N ILE A 80 3.77 -14.01 -2.85
CA ILE A 80 3.23 -13.86 -4.21
C ILE A 80 2.51 -15.14 -4.58
N HIS A 81 1.31 -15.01 -5.11
CA HIS A 81 0.50 -16.10 -5.64
C HIS A 81 0.29 -15.92 -7.14
N GLU A 82 0.68 -16.92 -7.91
CA GLU A 82 0.42 -16.93 -9.34
C GLU A 82 -1.03 -17.30 -9.63
N CYS A 83 -1.62 -16.60 -10.60
CA CYS A 83 -2.98 -16.84 -11.06
C CYS A 83 -2.98 -17.67 -12.35
N LEU A 84 -4.19 -18.10 -12.79
CA LEU A 84 -4.34 -18.80 -14.07
C LEU A 84 -3.92 -17.91 -15.24
N GLU A 85 -4.26 -16.62 -15.21
CA GLU A 85 -3.80 -15.63 -16.18
C GLU A 85 -2.36 -15.26 -15.92
N PRO A 86 -1.46 -15.31 -16.95
CA PRO A 86 -0.04 -14.96 -16.76
C PRO A 86 0.20 -13.52 -16.31
N ASP A 87 -0.68 -12.59 -16.69
CA ASP A 87 -0.58 -11.16 -16.42
C ASP A 87 -1.30 -10.76 -15.13
N LEU A 88 -1.58 -11.71 -14.26
CA LEU A 88 -2.23 -11.50 -12.98
C LEU A 88 -1.43 -12.13 -11.84
N LEU A 89 -1.15 -11.36 -10.80
CA LEU A 89 -0.55 -11.85 -9.56
C LEU A 89 -1.36 -11.35 -8.36
N VAL A 90 -1.44 -12.18 -7.33
CA VAL A 90 -1.90 -11.76 -6.00
C VAL A 90 -0.68 -11.63 -5.10
N ALA A 91 -0.52 -10.49 -4.44
CA ALA A 91 0.59 -10.23 -3.54
C ALA A 91 0.10 -9.89 -2.13
N GLU A 92 0.84 -10.37 -1.15
CA GLU A 92 0.69 -9.98 0.26
C GLU A 92 1.94 -9.23 0.69
N TYR A 93 1.76 -8.12 1.36
CA TYR A 93 2.85 -7.28 1.85
C TYR A 93 2.45 -6.50 3.10
N GLU A 94 3.45 -5.95 3.77
CA GLU A 94 3.31 -5.20 5.01
C GLU A 94 3.97 -3.84 4.88
N SER A 95 3.41 -2.84 5.56
CA SER A 95 4.05 -1.56 5.74
C SER A 95 4.67 -1.44 7.13
N ASP A 96 5.78 -0.72 7.21
CA ASP A 96 6.41 -0.30 8.45
C ASP A 96 6.78 1.18 8.37
N GLY A 97 6.20 1.96 9.25
CA GLY A 97 6.39 3.40 9.24
C GLY A 97 5.64 4.13 10.34
N HIS A 98 5.27 5.35 10.07
CA HIS A 98 4.62 6.23 11.03
C HIS A 98 3.72 7.26 10.35
N VAL A 99 2.84 7.87 11.15
CA VAL A 99 2.06 9.04 10.76
C VAL A 99 2.97 10.27 10.78
N ALA A 100 3.06 11.01 9.68
CA ALA A 100 4.06 12.04 9.46
C ALA A 100 4.08 13.14 10.52
N HIS A 101 2.91 13.63 10.96
CA HIS A 101 2.80 14.77 11.88
C HIS A 101 2.72 14.39 13.37
N THR A 102 2.39 13.13 13.69
CA THR A 102 2.28 12.66 15.09
C THR A 102 3.42 11.75 15.49
N GLY A 103 4.11 11.11 14.54
CA GLY A 103 5.11 10.07 14.79
C GLY A 103 4.50 8.75 15.25
N LYS A 104 3.17 8.63 15.32
CA LYS A 104 2.49 7.41 15.74
C LYS A 104 2.83 6.25 14.80
N PRO A 105 3.18 5.05 15.28
CA PRO A 105 3.47 3.91 14.44
C PRO A 105 2.33 3.58 13.48
N TYR A 106 2.69 3.25 12.23
CA TYR A 106 1.76 2.76 11.23
C TYR A 106 2.33 1.48 10.61
N ARG A 107 1.70 0.36 10.94
CA ARG A 107 2.05 -0.96 10.42
C ARG A 107 0.77 -1.62 9.94
N ASN A 108 0.66 -1.80 8.64
CA ASN A 108 -0.52 -2.36 8.02
C ASN A 108 -0.16 -3.61 7.21
N THR A 109 -1.16 -4.44 6.99
CA THR A 109 -1.09 -5.63 6.15
C THR A 109 -1.98 -5.43 4.94
N TYR A 110 -1.48 -5.84 3.77
CA TYR A 110 -2.15 -5.66 2.49
C TYR A 110 -2.25 -6.98 1.75
N ILE A 111 -3.34 -7.15 1.03
CA ILE A 111 -3.44 -8.08 -0.08
C ILE A 111 -3.89 -7.32 -1.31
N ALA A 112 -3.29 -7.59 -2.46
CA ALA A 112 -3.63 -6.88 -3.68
C ALA A 112 -3.57 -7.77 -4.90
N VAL A 113 -4.43 -7.48 -5.86
CA VAL A 113 -4.44 -8.10 -7.18
C VAL A 113 -3.73 -7.14 -8.14
N TRP A 114 -2.63 -7.61 -8.70
CA TRP A 114 -1.77 -6.87 -9.62
C TRP A 114 -1.97 -7.34 -11.04
N ARG A 115 -2.24 -6.41 -11.93
CA ARG A 115 -2.42 -6.67 -13.37
C ARG A 115 -1.29 -6.03 -14.15
N PHE A 116 -0.75 -6.77 -15.11
CA PHE A 116 0.39 -6.38 -15.94
C PHE A 116 0.00 -6.31 -17.41
N ARG A 117 0.68 -5.43 -18.14
CA ARG A 117 0.54 -5.28 -19.59
C ARG A 117 1.85 -4.79 -20.16
N ASP A 118 2.39 -5.52 -21.15
CA ASP A 118 3.63 -5.17 -21.85
C ASP A 118 4.81 -4.87 -20.90
N GLY A 119 4.98 -5.68 -19.85
CA GLY A 119 6.07 -5.53 -18.89
C GLY A 119 5.91 -4.39 -17.90
N LYS A 120 4.71 -3.84 -17.75
CA LYS A 120 4.39 -2.78 -16.78
C LYS A 120 3.15 -3.11 -15.99
N VAL A 121 3.01 -2.50 -14.82
CA VAL A 121 1.80 -2.59 -14.00
C VAL A 121 0.71 -1.71 -14.65
N CYS A 122 -0.43 -2.29 -14.97
CA CYS A 122 -1.57 -1.57 -15.53
C CYS A 122 -2.79 -1.49 -14.59
N GLY A 123 -2.75 -2.21 -13.48
CA GLY A 123 -3.81 -2.16 -12.48
C GLY A 123 -3.39 -2.75 -11.15
N VAL A 124 -3.87 -2.16 -10.08
CA VAL A 124 -3.72 -2.65 -8.71
C VAL A 124 -5.06 -2.52 -8.01
N LYS A 125 -5.57 -3.62 -7.49
CA LYS A 125 -6.74 -3.64 -6.62
C LYS A 125 -6.26 -4.04 -5.23
N GLU A 126 -6.20 -3.07 -4.32
CA GLU A 126 -5.55 -3.23 -3.02
C GLU A 126 -6.55 -3.22 -1.88
N PHE A 127 -6.34 -4.11 -0.95
CA PHE A 127 -7.11 -4.28 0.27
C PHE A 127 -6.19 -4.11 1.49
N PRO A 128 -5.96 -2.88 1.96
CA PRO A 128 -5.33 -2.64 3.25
C PRO A 128 -6.30 -2.97 4.38
N ASN A 129 -5.80 -3.16 5.59
CA ASN A 129 -6.69 -3.22 6.75
C ASN A 129 -7.14 -1.78 7.11
N PRO A 130 -8.39 -1.42 6.87
CA PRO A 130 -8.86 -0.05 7.10
C PRO A 130 -8.93 0.32 8.58
N MET A 131 -9.06 -0.66 9.47
CA MET A 131 -9.08 -0.43 10.91
C MET A 131 -7.73 0.05 11.42
N VAL A 132 -6.64 -0.54 10.92
CA VAL A 132 -5.26 -0.13 11.29
C VAL A 132 -5.00 1.31 10.84
N ALA A 133 -5.40 1.67 9.62
CA ALA A 133 -5.24 3.03 9.11
C ALA A 133 -6.08 4.05 9.92
N ALA A 134 -7.32 3.70 10.23
CA ALA A 134 -8.21 4.55 11.04
C ALA A 134 -7.66 4.75 12.46
N GLU A 135 -7.21 3.68 13.11
CA GLU A 135 -6.63 3.73 14.46
C GLU A 135 -5.36 4.57 14.51
N ALA A 136 -4.50 4.48 13.50
CA ALA A 136 -3.28 5.28 13.41
C ALA A 136 -3.57 6.78 13.28
N LEU A 137 -4.73 7.16 12.73
CA LEU A 137 -5.15 8.55 12.56
C LEU A 137 -5.94 9.12 13.74
N ILE A 138 -6.37 8.27 14.69
CA ILE A 138 -7.01 8.75 15.93
C ILE A 138 -5.94 9.49 16.73
N PRO A 139 -6.18 10.75 17.15
CA PRO A 139 -5.27 11.45 18.04
C PRO A 139 -5.03 10.61 19.29
N GLY A 140 -3.76 10.40 19.63
CA GLY A 140 -3.40 9.72 20.88
C GLY A 140 -3.89 10.50 22.09
N PRO A 141 -4.08 9.89 23.25
CA PRO A 141 -4.55 10.58 24.46
C PRO A 141 -3.60 11.65 24.97
N LEU A 142 -2.53 12.03 24.24
CA LEU A 142 -1.42 12.77 24.82
C LEU A 142 -0.87 13.96 24.04
N ASP A 143 -1.53 14.41 22.97
CA ASP A 143 -1.12 15.71 22.45
C ASP A 143 -1.83 16.82 23.25
N GLY A 144 -1.48 16.94 24.54
CA GLY A 144 -1.89 18.05 25.39
C GLY A 144 -2.76 17.74 26.60
N TRP A 145 -2.97 16.46 26.94
CA TRP A 145 -3.63 16.11 28.19
C TRP A 145 -2.60 15.74 29.25
N GLU A 146 -2.19 16.70 30.03
CA GLU A 146 -1.64 16.44 31.36
C GLU A 146 -2.80 15.90 32.18
N GLY A 147 -2.75 14.61 32.51
CA GLY A 147 -3.78 13.99 33.34
C GLY A 147 -3.90 14.77 34.64
N ASP A 148 -5.09 15.31 34.90
CA ASP A 148 -5.41 15.71 36.26
C ASP A 148 -5.24 14.48 37.13
N ASP A 149 -4.26 14.56 38.00
CA ASP A 149 -4.01 13.63 39.09
C ASP A 149 -5.28 13.58 39.95
N LEU A 150 -6.09 12.58 39.69
CA LEU A 150 -7.16 12.21 40.62
C LEU A 150 -6.47 11.53 41.82
N SER A 151 -5.82 12.32 42.61
CA SER A 151 -5.51 11.92 43.98
C SER A 151 -6.84 11.78 44.70
N ASP A 152 -7.23 10.54 44.92
CA ASP A 152 -8.28 10.19 45.87
C ASP A 152 -7.85 10.66 47.24
N ASP A 153 -8.36 11.83 47.65
CA ASP A 153 -8.45 12.16 49.06
C ASP A 153 -9.68 11.48 49.60
N GLU A 154 -9.57 10.20 49.93
CA GLU A 154 -10.42 9.60 50.94
C GLU A 154 -9.79 9.92 52.29
N GLU A 155 -10.30 10.90 52.97
CA GLU A 155 -10.16 11.02 54.41
C GLU A 155 -11.52 11.25 55.05
N GLU A 156 -11.84 10.29 55.93
CA GLU A 156 -12.79 10.27 57.06
C GLU A 156 -14.30 10.21 56.79
#